data_1c73578f6cc67f7c47176a78ab598515
#
_entry.id   1c73578f6cc67f7c47176a78ab598515
#
_cell.length_a   1.000
_cell.length_b   1.000
_cell.length_c   1.000
_cell.angle_alpha   90.00
_cell.angle_beta   90.00
_cell.angle_gamma   90.00
#
_symmetry.space_group_name_H-M   'P 1'
#
loop_
_entity.id
_entity.type
_entity.pdbx_description
1 polymer ?
#
loop_
_entity_poly.entity_id
_entity_poly.type
_entity_poly.pdbx_seq_one_letter_code
_entity_poly.pdbx_strand_id
1 'polypeptide(L)'
;YSDVISTASLTQLMSEGVEQLEIYFGKYLPQFFYSMLAPLTLFIILGRVEFKAALVLFVCVPLIPVSIVLVQKFAKRLLNKYWGLYGNLAERFLDNVRGLTTLKGYQGDQAKHLEMNEEAQRFRNITMKVLVMQLNSISIMDLVAYGGAALGIIISLYSYQGGAIDLGQTFMMIMLSAEFFIPLRLLGSFFHIAMNGNAASEKIFRLLDTPVNDHKELEITEIEKIEITRLSFGYDEEIVLKDVSLEIDEPGIYGVVGSSGSGKSTIAKLLMGYYDNYQGVLSYNGNQVNQVKHQSLMKQITMVEHNPYIFAGTVRSNLSDGNDNCDDSIMIEVLKKVNLWNYFDGVNGLDSEIEERGNNLSGGQKQRLSIARALLHDTSVYIFDEATSNIDIESEEIIMKVIEQMRDEKIVILISHRLASVENCKCNYVFSQGRLIGWGNHKELMRNNPEYIELVNTQKEIENYGGQANAKTE
;
A
#
# COMPACT_ATOMS: atom_id res chain seq x y z
N TYR A 1 -4.61 3.31 6.27
CA TYR A 1 -4.41 1.94 5.71
C TYR A 1 -2.93 1.65 5.39
N SER A 2 -2.13 2.61 4.91
CA SER A 2 -0.71 2.42 4.57
C SER A 2 0.14 1.95 5.75
N ASP A 3 -0.21 2.33 6.97
CA ASP A 3 0.52 1.97 8.19
C ASP A 3 0.20 0.54 8.67
N VAL A 4 -0.91 -0.04 8.22
CA VAL A 4 -1.34 -1.39 8.60
C VAL A 4 -0.94 -2.42 7.55
N ILE A 5 -1.11 -2.10 6.27
CA ILE A 5 -0.80 -3.00 5.14
C ILE A 5 -0.20 -2.18 3.99
N SER A 6 0.98 -2.59 3.50
CA SER A 6 1.59 -1.96 2.34
C SER A 6 0.75 -2.16 1.06
N THR A 7 0.78 -1.19 0.15
CA THR A 7 0.05 -1.25 -1.13
C THR A 7 0.38 -2.53 -1.93
N ALA A 8 1.65 -2.95 -1.93
CA ALA A 8 2.08 -4.19 -2.58
C ALA A 8 1.42 -5.42 -1.95
N SER A 9 1.36 -5.48 -0.61
CA SER A 9 0.68 -6.57 0.11
C SER A 9 -0.82 -6.57 -0.13
N LEU A 10 -1.45 -5.39 -0.25
CA LEU A 10 -2.87 -5.26 -0.56
C LEU A 10 -3.17 -5.79 -1.97
N THR A 11 -2.39 -5.39 -2.98
CA THR A 11 -2.54 -5.87 -4.36
C THR A 11 -2.37 -7.38 -4.44
N GLN A 12 -1.36 -7.94 -3.76
CA GLN A 12 -1.14 -9.38 -3.68
C GLN A 12 -2.32 -10.08 -2.97
N LEU A 13 -2.86 -9.50 -1.92
CA LEU A 13 -3.99 -10.06 -1.20
C LEU A 13 -5.27 -10.10 -2.06
N MET A 14 -5.52 -9.05 -2.84
CA MET A 14 -6.67 -8.98 -3.75
C MET A 14 -6.56 -9.96 -4.92
N SER A 15 -5.37 -10.22 -5.45
CA SER A 15 -5.16 -11.16 -6.56
C SER A 15 -5.02 -12.60 -6.08
N GLU A 16 -3.97 -12.87 -5.31
CA GLU A 16 -3.61 -14.23 -4.89
C GLU A 16 -4.36 -14.68 -3.62
N GLY A 17 -4.63 -13.76 -2.69
CA GLY A 17 -5.27 -14.08 -1.42
C GLY A 17 -6.69 -14.60 -1.59
N VAL A 18 -7.48 -13.98 -2.46
CA VAL A 18 -8.85 -14.39 -2.76
C VAL A 18 -8.86 -15.77 -3.46
N GLU A 19 -7.94 -15.98 -4.42
CA GLU A 19 -7.79 -17.29 -5.09
C GLU A 19 -7.45 -18.40 -4.10
N GLN A 20 -6.59 -18.14 -3.10
CA GLN A 20 -6.27 -19.11 -2.05
C GLN A 20 -7.51 -19.50 -1.21
N LEU A 21 -8.42 -18.56 -0.96
CA LEU A 21 -9.69 -18.87 -0.28
C LEU A 21 -10.62 -19.68 -1.16
N GLU A 22 -10.73 -19.36 -2.45
CA GLU A 22 -11.52 -20.16 -3.39
C GLU A 22 -11.05 -21.62 -3.41
N ILE A 23 -9.74 -21.83 -3.52
CA ILE A 23 -9.14 -23.17 -3.51
C ILE A 23 -9.37 -23.86 -2.15
N TYR A 24 -9.29 -23.12 -1.04
CA TYR A 24 -9.57 -23.66 0.29
C TYR A 24 -11.01 -24.19 0.39
N PHE A 25 -12.00 -23.38 0.04
CA PHE A 25 -13.41 -23.77 0.12
C PHE A 25 -13.80 -24.78 -0.96
N GLY A 26 -13.27 -24.65 -2.18
CA GLY A 26 -13.63 -25.50 -3.32
C GLY A 26 -12.93 -26.87 -3.34
N LYS A 27 -11.71 -26.99 -2.81
CA LYS A 27 -10.93 -28.24 -2.86
C LYS A 27 -10.65 -28.84 -1.49
N TYR A 28 -10.10 -28.04 -0.55
CA TYR A 28 -9.68 -28.59 0.74
C TYR A 28 -10.87 -29.00 1.62
N LEU A 29 -11.85 -28.12 1.77
CA LEU A 29 -12.97 -28.36 2.68
C LEU A 29 -13.85 -29.55 2.26
N PRO A 30 -14.25 -29.72 0.97
CA PRO A 30 -14.93 -30.89 0.51
C PRO A 30 -14.11 -32.17 0.71
N GLN A 31 -12.79 -32.11 0.41
CA GLN A 31 -11.90 -33.23 0.60
C GLN A 31 -11.76 -33.65 2.07
N PHE A 32 -11.77 -32.66 2.98
CA PHE A 32 -11.74 -32.90 4.42
C PHE A 32 -12.96 -33.75 4.86
N PHE A 33 -14.18 -33.33 4.49
CA PHE A 33 -15.38 -34.08 4.81
C PHE A 33 -15.40 -35.46 4.14
N TYR A 34 -15.01 -35.56 2.87
CA TYR A 34 -14.91 -36.83 2.16
C TYR A 34 -13.92 -37.77 2.86
N SER A 35 -12.78 -37.27 3.30
CA SER A 35 -11.76 -38.06 4.01
C SER A 35 -12.21 -38.59 5.37
N MET A 36 -13.17 -37.94 6.02
CA MET A 36 -13.78 -38.44 7.25
C MET A 36 -14.89 -39.46 6.99
N LEU A 37 -15.74 -39.17 6.00
CA LEU A 37 -16.94 -39.97 5.74
C LEU A 37 -16.64 -41.28 4.98
N ALA A 38 -15.72 -41.26 4.02
CA ALA A 38 -15.42 -42.44 3.19
C ALA A 38 -14.89 -43.63 4.00
N PRO A 39 -13.88 -43.51 4.88
CA PRO A 39 -13.44 -44.62 5.71
C PRO A 39 -14.52 -45.14 6.67
N LEU A 40 -15.36 -44.24 7.20
CA LEU A 40 -16.46 -44.61 8.09
C LEU A 40 -17.53 -45.42 7.35
N THR A 41 -17.94 -44.95 6.18
CA THR A 41 -18.92 -45.69 5.33
C THR A 41 -18.40 -47.03 4.90
N LEU A 42 -17.14 -47.12 4.46
CA LEU A 42 -16.49 -48.37 4.10
C LEU A 42 -16.39 -49.30 5.29
N PHE A 43 -16.07 -48.82 6.48
CA PHE A 43 -16.04 -49.64 7.70
C PHE A 43 -17.42 -50.25 8.01
N ILE A 44 -18.51 -49.46 7.90
CA ILE A 44 -19.89 -49.98 8.12
C ILE A 44 -20.27 -51.07 7.13
N ILE A 45 -19.88 -50.89 5.84
CA ILE A 45 -20.20 -51.83 4.77
C ILE A 45 -19.34 -53.10 4.89
N LEU A 46 -18.03 -52.96 4.93
CA LEU A 46 -17.09 -54.07 4.95
C LEU A 46 -17.03 -54.81 6.29
N GLY A 47 -17.33 -54.11 7.38
CA GLY A 47 -17.44 -54.70 8.72
C GLY A 47 -18.56 -55.76 8.85
N ARG A 48 -19.57 -55.72 7.95
CA ARG A 48 -20.60 -56.77 7.85
C ARG A 48 -20.12 -57.98 7.07
N VAL A 49 -19.09 -57.85 6.26
CA VAL A 49 -18.50 -58.90 5.46
C VAL A 49 -17.40 -59.61 6.25
N GLU A 50 -16.39 -58.87 6.69
CA GLU A 50 -15.28 -59.34 7.50
C GLU A 50 -14.88 -58.28 8.53
N PHE A 51 -15.35 -58.42 9.74
CA PHE A 51 -15.17 -57.40 10.80
C PHE A 51 -13.70 -57.20 11.19
N LYS A 52 -12.90 -58.26 11.27
CA LYS A 52 -11.49 -58.18 11.67
C LYS A 52 -10.65 -57.39 10.68
N ALA A 53 -10.80 -57.68 9.37
CA ALA A 53 -10.09 -56.99 8.33
C ALA A 53 -10.53 -55.51 8.24
N ALA A 54 -11.84 -55.24 8.29
CA ALA A 54 -12.38 -53.88 8.28
C ALA A 54 -11.91 -53.07 9.49
N LEU A 55 -11.85 -53.67 10.69
CA LEU A 55 -11.37 -53.04 11.89
C LEU A 55 -9.87 -52.61 11.79
N VAL A 56 -9.02 -53.50 11.28
CA VAL A 56 -7.59 -53.20 11.08
C VAL A 56 -7.41 -52.08 10.06
N LEU A 57 -8.15 -52.12 8.94
CA LEU A 57 -8.13 -51.04 7.96
C LEU A 57 -8.52 -49.70 8.62
N PHE A 58 -9.64 -49.68 9.37
CA PHE A 58 -10.15 -48.47 10.01
C PHE A 58 -9.19 -47.91 11.09
N VAL A 59 -8.55 -48.77 11.88
CA VAL A 59 -7.56 -48.38 12.92
C VAL A 59 -6.28 -47.83 12.29
N CYS A 60 -5.90 -48.27 11.08
CA CYS A 60 -4.74 -47.73 10.36
C CYS A 60 -5.01 -46.35 9.74
N VAL A 61 -6.26 -45.95 9.50
CA VAL A 61 -6.63 -44.65 8.90
C VAL A 61 -6.08 -43.46 9.68
N PRO A 62 -6.23 -43.36 11.00
CA PRO A 62 -5.69 -42.24 11.79
C PRO A 62 -4.16 -42.11 11.79
N LEU A 63 -3.42 -43.15 11.38
CA LEU A 63 -1.96 -43.08 11.31
C LEU A 63 -1.48 -42.12 10.21
N ILE A 64 -2.30 -41.88 9.16
CA ILE A 64 -1.97 -40.90 8.12
C ILE A 64 -1.94 -39.49 8.68
N PRO A 65 -3.01 -38.89 9.29
CA PRO A 65 -2.95 -37.57 9.86
C PRO A 65 -1.91 -37.47 10.96
N VAL A 66 -1.68 -38.49 11.76
CA VAL A 66 -0.60 -38.51 12.77
C VAL A 66 0.78 -38.34 12.10
N SER A 67 1.04 -39.08 11.02
CA SER A 67 2.29 -39.00 10.27
C SER A 67 2.48 -37.59 9.67
N ILE A 68 1.41 -37.00 9.14
CA ILE A 68 1.43 -35.61 8.62
C ILE A 68 1.81 -34.61 9.71
N VAL A 69 1.15 -34.67 10.88
CA VAL A 69 1.43 -33.76 12.01
C VAL A 69 2.85 -33.88 12.52
N LEU A 70 3.41 -35.09 12.58
CA LEU A 70 4.80 -35.31 13.00
C LEU A 70 5.79 -34.67 12.03
N VAL A 71 5.59 -34.84 10.73
CA VAL A 71 6.43 -34.23 9.71
C VAL A 71 6.31 -32.70 9.72
N GLN A 72 5.13 -32.15 9.95
CA GLN A 72 4.87 -30.72 9.96
C GLN A 72 5.62 -29.97 11.04
N LYS A 73 5.75 -30.51 12.25
CA LYS A 73 6.55 -29.90 13.31
C LYS A 73 8.01 -29.64 12.89
N PHE A 74 8.56 -30.56 12.09
CA PHE A 74 9.89 -30.42 11.51
C PHE A 74 9.95 -29.43 10.33
N ALA A 75 8.88 -29.44 9.51
CA ALA A 75 8.76 -28.64 8.30
C ALA A 75 8.63 -27.13 8.56
N LYS A 76 7.94 -26.74 9.63
CA LYS A 76 7.61 -25.34 9.91
C LYS A 76 8.83 -24.40 9.92
N ARG A 77 9.94 -24.80 10.55
CA ARG A 77 11.18 -23.99 10.58
C ARG A 77 11.79 -23.83 9.19
N LEU A 78 11.77 -24.92 8.39
CA LEU A 78 12.35 -24.91 7.06
C LEU A 78 11.52 -24.06 6.10
N LEU A 79 10.19 -24.17 6.18
CA LEU A 79 9.24 -23.34 5.39
C LEU A 79 9.35 -21.85 5.74
N ASN A 80 9.41 -21.50 7.02
CA ASN A 80 9.59 -20.10 7.41
C ASN A 80 10.91 -19.52 6.85
N LYS A 81 11.99 -20.30 6.88
CA LYS A 81 13.25 -19.88 6.27
C LYS A 81 13.17 -19.74 4.75
N TYR A 82 12.44 -20.65 4.09
CA TYR A 82 12.18 -20.59 2.65
C TYR A 82 11.44 -19.30 2.28
N TRP A 83 10.33 -19.02 2.93
CA TRP A 83 9.51 -17.82 2.66
C TRP A 83 10.25 -16.52 2.95
N GLY A 84 11.05 -16.47 4.01
CA GLY A 84 11.91 -15.32 4.30
C GLY A 84 12.92 -15.05 3.21
N LEU A 85 13.63 -16.09 2.73
CA LEU A 85 14.60 -15.95 1.64
C LEU A 85 13.94 -15.62 0.30
N TYR A 86 12.75 -16.15 0.05
CA TYR A 86 11.97 -15.85 -1.17
C TYR A 86 11.58 -14.37 -1.24
N GLY A 87 11.02 -13.83 -0.15
CA GLY A 87 10.63 -12.43 -0.07
C GLY A 87 11.82 -11.48 -0.24
N ASN A 88 12.90 -11.72 0.49
CA ASN A 88 14.11 -10.90 0.40
C ASN A 88 14.74 -10.93 -1.00
N LEU A 89 14.77 -12.11 -1.66
CA LEU A 89 15.32 -12.24 -3.01
C LEU A 89 14.49 -11.45 -4.03
N ALA A 90 13.16 -11.54 -3.93
CA ALA A 90 12.25 -10.83 -4.82
C ALA A 90 12.37 -9.30 -4.65
N GLU A 91 12.43 -8.82 -3.40
CA GLU A 91 12.59 -7.40 -3.08
C GLU A 91 13.90 -6.85 -3.65
N ARG A 92 15.02 -7.52 -3.38
CA ARG A 92 16.35 -7.12 -3.89
C ARG A 92 16.44 -7.19 -5.42
N PHE A 93 15.80 -8.18 -6.03
CA PHE A 93 15.75 -8.27 -7.49
C PHE A 93 15.04 -7.05 -8.09
N LEU A 94 13.87 -6.71 -7.56
CA LEU A 94 13.11 -5.53 -8.02
C LEU A 94 13.90 -4.23 -7.79
N ASP A 95 14.57 -4.10 -6.66
CA ASP A 95 15.37 -2.93 -6.33
C ASP A 95 16.56 -2.77 -7.31
N ASN A 96 17.28 -3.87 -7.58
CA ASN A 96 18.36 -3.87 -8.55
C ASN A 96 17.88 -3.56 -9.97
N VAL A 97 16.70 -4.04 -10.38
CA VAL A 97 16.10 -3.73 -11.70
C VAL A 97 15.71 -2.25 -11.77
N ARG A 98 15.08 -1.70 -10.73
CA ARG A 98 14.74 -0.27 -10.66
C ARG A 98 15.98 0.63 -10.68
N GLY A 99 17.03 0.21 -9.99
CA GLY A 99 18.31 0.91 -9.92
C GLY A 99 19.29 0.60 -11.06
N LEU A 100 18.89 -0.16 -12.10
CA LEU A 100 19.81 -0.67 -13.13
C LEU A 100 20.58 0.44 -13.87
N THR A 101 19.93 1.55 -14.18
CA THR A 101 20.56 2.71 -14.83
C THR A 101 21.66 3.29 -13.94
N THR A 102 21.38 3.43 -12.63
CA THR A 102 22.36 3.90 -11.65
C THR A 102 23.52 2.91 -11.51
N LEU A 103 23.22 1.62 -11.38
CA LEU A 103 24.24 0.57 -11.28
C LEU A 103 25.19 0.57 -12.50
N LYS A 104 24.65 0.72 -13.70
CA LYS A 104 25.47 0.83 -14.94
C LYS A 104 26.28 2.11 -14.96
N GLY A 105 25.71 3.25 -14.56
CA GLY A 105 26.42 4.52 -14.49
C GLY A 105 27.65 4.48 -13.57
N TYR A 106 27.54 3.76 -12.45
CA TYR A 106 28.64 3.57 -11.49
C TYR A 106 29.46 2.28 -11.71
N GLN A 107 29.22 1.52 -12.78
CA GLN A 107 29.87 0.23 -13.09
C GLN A 107 29.74 -0.81 -11.94
N GLY A 108 28.70 -0.71 -11.13
CA GLY A 108 28.41 -1.59 -10.00
C GLY A 108 27.60 -2.84 -10.36
N ASP A 109 27.17 -2.98 -11.61
CA ASP A 109 26.29 -4.05 -12.08
C ASP A 109 26.91 -5.44 -11.95
N GLN A 110 28.21 -5.61 -12.21
CA GLN A 110 28.89 -6.89 -12.03
C GLN A 110 28.96 -7.33 -10.57
N ALA A 111 29.24 -6.41 -9.64
CA ALA A 111 29.27 -6.73 -8.22
C ALA A 111 27.88 -7.15 -7.73
N LYS A 112 26.84 -6.44 -8.16
CA LYS A 112 25.44 -6.79 -7.83
C LYS A 112 25.00 -8.10 -8.48
N HIS A 113 25.46 -8.42 -9.67
CA HIS A 113 25.21 -9.71 -10.32
C HIS A 113 25.79 -10.88 -9.49
N LEU A 114 27.02 -10.75 -8.99
CA LEU A 114 27.62 -11.78 -8.15
C LEU A 114 26.86 -11.96 -6.83
N GLU A 115 26.49 -10.86 -6.17
CA GLU A 115 25.68 -10.88 -4.93
C GLU A 115 24.34 -11.59 -5.17
N MET A 116 23.65 -11.25 -6.26
CA MET A 116 22.37 -11.89 -6.64
C MET A 116 22.51 -13.38 -6.93
N ASN A 117 23.61 -13.79 -7.58
CA ASN A 117 23.89 -15.21 -7.84
C ASN A 117 24.13 -16.00 -6.54
N GLU A 118 24.83 -15.42 -5.57
CA GLU A 118 25.01 -16.06 -4.27
C GLU A 118 23.67 -16.23 -3.52
N GLU A 119 22.82 -15.20 -3.54
CA GLU A 119 21.52 -15.27 -2.91
C GLU A 119 20.60 -16.27 -3.61
N ALA A 120 20.58 -16.29 -4.95
CA ALA A 120 19.84 -17.28 -5.74
C ALA A 120 20.33 -18.71 -5.42
N GLN A 121 21.64 -18.91 -5.24
CA GLN A 121 22.19 -20.21 -4.85
C GLN A 121 21.78 -20.62 -3.42
N ARG A 122 21.74 -19.65 -2.48
CA ARG A 122 21.23 -19.90 -1.12
C ARG A 122 19.75 -20.28 -1.16
N PHE A 123 18.95 -19.56 -1.94
CA PHE A 123 17.54 -19.86 -2.14
C PHE A 123 17.33 -21.23 -2.77
N ARG A 124 18.09 -21.58 -3.84
CA ARG A 124 18.07 -22.91 -4.46
C ARG A 124 18.34 -24.03 -3.45
N ASN A 125 19.35 -23.86 -2.59
CA ASN A 125 19.72 -24.85 -1.59
C ASN A 125 18.60 -25.10 -0.56
N ILE A 126 17.90 -24.04 -0.15
CA ILE A 126 16.74 -24.17 0.76
C ILE A 126 15.55 -24.79 0.03
N THR A 127 15.27 -24.40 -1.21
CA THR A 127 14.21 -24.99 -2.05
C THR A 127 14.40 -26.50 -2.21
N MET A 128 15.64 -26.93 -2.48
CA MET A 128 15.94 -28.36 -2.57
C MET A 128 15.71 -29.11 -1.26
N LYS A 129 16.04 -28.49 -0.11
CA LYS A 129 15.74 -29.09 1.21
C LYS A 129 14.23 -29.18 1.47
N VAL A 130 13.46 -28.19 1.07
CA VAL A 130 11.99 -28.21 1.17
C VAL A 130 11.42 -29.32 0.28
N LEU A 131 11.88 -29.46 -0.96
CA LEU A 131 11.45 -30.53 -1.88
C LEU A 131 11.76 -31.92 -1.33
N VAL A 132 12.96 -32.16 -0.83
CA VAL A 132 13.34 -33.45 -0.20
C VAL A 132 12.44 -33.74 1.00
N MET A 133 12.16 -32.77 1.83
CA MET A 133 11.25 -32.91 2.96
C MET A 133 9.82 -33.27 2.50
N GLN A 134 9.30 -32.59 1.47
CA GLN A 134 7.98 -32.88 0.91
C GLN A 134 7.90 -34.31 0.34
N LEU A 135 8.89 -34.74 -0.44
CA LEU A 135 8.95 -36.10 -1.00
C LEU A 135 9.02 -37.16 0.10
N ASN A 136 9.83 -36.93 1.14
CA ASN A 136 9.89 -37.86 2.27
C ASN A 136 8.54 -37.93 3.02
N SER A 137 7.84 -36.80 3.17
CA SER A 137 6.52 -36.78 3.78
C SER A 137 5.50 -37.63 2.99
N ILE A 138 5.47 -37.48 1.66
CA ILE A 138 4.64 -38.24 0.78
C ILE A 138 4.98 -39.74 0.88
N SER A 139 6.27 -40.07 0.86
CA SER A 139 6.72 -41.50 0.95
C SER A 139 6.31 -42.14 2.28
N ILE A 140 6.34 -41.41 3.39
CA ILE A 140 5.88 -41.90 4.69
C ILE A 140 4.36 -42.15 4.66
N MET A 141 3.59 -41.20 4.10
CA MET A 141 2.14 -41.34 3.96
C MET A 141 1.79 -42.56 3.08
N ASP A 142 2.49 -42.74 1.97
CA ASP A 142 2.29 -43.88 1.06
C ASP A 142 2.63 -45.19 1.73
N LEU A 143 3.70 -45.26 2.51
CA LEU A 143 4.06 -46.43 3.29
C LEU A 143 2.96 -46.82 4.30
N VAL A 144 2.40 -45.85 5.00
CA VAL A 144 1.28 -46.09 5.93
C VAL A 144 0.03 -46.52 5.20
N ALA A 145 -0.33 -45.85 4.09
CA ALA A 145 -1.53 -46.16 3.32
C ALA A 145 -1.47 -47.57 2.68
N TYR A 146 -0.42 -47.83 1.93
CA TYR A 146 -0.25 -49.15 1.28
C TYR A 146 0.05 -50.28 2.27
N GLY A 147 0.79 -49.97 3.34
CA GLY A 147 1.01 -50.93 4.43
C GLY A 147 -0.30 -51.33 5.14
N GLY A 148 -1.14 -50.34 5.44
CA GLY A 148 -2.46 -50.57 6.02
C GLY A 148 -3.39 -51.41 5.09
N ALA A 149 -3.42 -51.06 3.78
CA ALA A 149 -4.16 -51.82 2.79
C ALA A 149 -3.65 -53.27 2.68
N ALA A 150 -2.32 -53.45 2.65
CA ALA A 150 -1.74 -54.80 2.59
C ALA A 150 -2.11 -55.66 3.82
N LEU A 151 -2.12 -55.07 5.02
CA LEU A 151 -2.56 -55.77 6.23
C LEU A 151 -4.04 -56.21 6.12
N GLY A 152 -4.92 -55.35 5.64
CA GLY A 152 -6.33 -55.68 5.40
C GLY A 152 -6.50 -56.81 4.38
N ILE A 153 -5.74 -56.77 3.29
CA ILE A 153 -5.72 -57.81 2.26
C ILE A 153 -5.23 -59.16 2.84
N ILE A 154 -4.14 -59.15 3.60
CA ILE A 154 -3.59 -60.38 4.22
C ILE A 154 -4.63 -60.99 5.15
N ILE A 155 -5.28 -60.23 6.00
CA ILE A 155 -6.30 -60.72 6.91
C ILE A 155 -7.51 -61.29 6.14
N SER A 156 -7.94 -60.62 5.07
CA SER A 156 -9.04 -61.09 4.23
C SER A 156 -8.71 -62.43 3.56
N LEU A 157 -7.47 -62.64 3.11
CA LEU A 157 -7.01 -63.90 2.54
C LEU A 157 -6.98 -65.00 3.60
N TYR A 158 -6.54 -64.72 4.83
CA TYR A 158 -6.61 -65.69 5.92
C TYR A 158 -8.05 -66.06 6.27
N SER A 159 -8.99 -65.11 6.28
CA SER A 159 -10.42 -65.36 6.53
C SER A 159 -11.05 -66.21 5.41
N TYR A 160 -10.62 -65.99 4.16
CA TYR A 160 -11.03 -66.87 3.03
C TYR A 160 -10.51 -68.29 3.19
N GLN A 161 -9.23 -68.48 3.50
CA GLN A 161 -8.66 -69.80 3.75
C GLN A 161 -9.33 -70.53 4.91
N GLY A 162 -9.76 -69.77 5.93
CA GLY A 162 -10.55 -70.34 7.05
C GLY A 162 -12.02 -70.57 6.75
N GLY A 163 -12.50 -70.28 5.54
CA GLY A 163 -13.88 -70.44 5.15
C GLY A 163 -14.87 -69.42 5.75
N ALA A 164 -14.40 -68.37 6.31
CA ALA A 164 -15.24 -67.33 6.95
C ALA A 164 -15.90 -66.38 5.94
N ILE A 165 -15.29 -66.22 4.76
CA ILE A 165 -15.78 -65.36 3.66
C ILE A 165 -15.62 -66.11 2.33
N ASP A 166 -16.48 -65.79 1.37
CA ASP A 166 -16.42 -66.39 0.02
C ASP A 166 -15.42 -65.60 -0.89
N LEU A 167 -15.18 -66.13 -2.12
CA LEU A 167 -14.26 -65.57 -3.10
C LEU A 167 -14.70 -64.17 -3.52
N GLY A 168 -15.99 -63.88 -3.71
CA GLY A 168 -16.53 -62.59 -4.11
C GLY A 168 -16.34 -61.52 -3.01
N GLN A 169 -16.59 -61.94 -1.77
CA GLN A 169 -16.35 -61.12 -0.58
C GLN A 169 -14.86 -60.76 -0.40
N THR A 170 -13.98 -61.75 -0.60
CA THR A 170 -12.52 -61.54 -0.57
C THR A 170 -12.09 -60.57 -1.65
N PHE A 171 -12.58 -60.73 -2.88
CA PHE A 171 -12.26 -59.80 -3.97
C PHE A 171 -12.76 -58.39 -3.69
N MET A 172 -13.95 -58.22 -3.12
CA MET A 172 -14.49 -56.94 -2.69
C MET A 172 -13.60 -56.28 -1.62
N MET A 173 -13.14 -57.04 -0.61
CA MET A 173 -12.22 -56.57 0.43
C MET A 173 -10.90 -56.10 -0.17
N ILE A 174 -10.32 -56.83 -1.10
CA ILE A 174 -9.06 -56.46 -1.78
C ILE A 174 -9.23 -55.16 -2.57
N MET A 175 -10.28 -55.06 -3.37
CA MET A 175 -10.53 -53.90 -4.21
C MET A 175 -10.77 -52.62 -3.38
N LEU A 176 -11.52 -52.73 -2.27
CA LEU A 176 -11.92 -51.59 -1.46
C LEU A 176 -10.92 -51.25 -0.34
N SER A 177 -9.93 -52.12 -0.06
CA SER A 177 -8.96 -51.87 1.01
C SER A 177 -8.13 -50.58 0.79
N ALA A 178 -7.78 -50.25 -0.46
CA ALA A 178 -7.07 -49.04 -0.80
C ALA A 178 -7.91 -47.76 -0.62
N GLU A 179 -9.23 -47.88 -0.83
CA GLU A 179 -10.18 -46.78 -0.74
C GLU A 179 -10.32 -46.20 0.69
N PHE A 180 -9.93 -46.95 1.72
CA PHE A 180 -9.86 -46.43 3.09
C PHE A 180 -8.83 -45.31 3.22
N PHE A 181 -7.75 -45.31 2.46
CA PHE A 181 -6.58 -44.51 2.63
C PHE A 181 -6.46 -43.38 1.58
N ILE A 182 -6.97 -43.60 0.36
CA ILE A 182 -6.89 -42.63 -0.75
C ILE A 182 -7.45 -41.24 -0.36
N PRO A 183 -8.63 -41.09 0.29
CA PRO A 183 -9.16 -39.79 0.64
C PRO A 183 -8.26 -39.00 1.59
N LEU A 184 -7.67 -39.70 2.60
CA LEU A 184 -6.77 -39.04 3.56
C LEU A 184 -5.41 -38.68 2.95
N ARG A 185 -4.91 -39.52 2.05
CA ARG A 185 -3.71 -39.25 1.29
C ARG A 185 -3.87 -38.00 0.44
N LEU A 186 -5.01 -37.84 -0.26
CA LEU A 186 -5.34 -36.65 -1.02
C LEU A 186 -5.49 -35.42 -0.10
N LEU A 187 -6.10 -35.57 1.08
CA LEU A 187 -6.18 -34.49 2.07
C LEU A 187 -4.80 -34.04 2.51
N GLY A 188 -3.85 -34.98 2.69
CA GLY A 188 -2.46 -34.66 3.00
C GLY A 188 -1.78 -33.82 1.93
N SER A 189 -2.06 -34.05 0.64
CA SER A 189 -1.53 -33.23 -0.44
C SER A 189 -2.15 -31.82 -0.47
N PHE A 190 -3.38 -31.64 0.00
CA PHE A 190 -4.06 -30.36 0.09
C PHE A 190 -3.73 -29.56 1.35
N PHE A 191 -2.86 -30.09 2.21
CA PHE A 191 -2.50 -29.38 3.45
C PHE A 191 -1.87 -28.00 3.22
N HIS A 192 -1.04 -27.87 2.18
CA HIS A 192 -0.45 -26.56 1.83
C HIS A 192 -1.50 -25.55 1.40
N ILE A 193 -2.56 -26.01 0.76
CA ILE A 193 -3.73 -25.19 0.39
C ILE A 193 -4.42 -24.65 1.64
N ALA A 194 -4.61 -25.50 2.65
CA ALA A 194 -5.21 -25.09 3.91
C ALA A 194 -4.36 -24.04 4.64
N MET A 195 -3.03 -24.20 4.66
CA MET A 195 -2.14 -23.22 5.28
C MET A 195 -2.16 -21.88 4.55
N ASN A 196 -2.12 -21.90 3.22
CA ASN A 196 -2.17 -20.66 2.42
C ASN A 196 -3.53 -19.95 2.58
N GLY A 197 -4.63 -20.70 2.55
CA GLY A 197 -5.98 -20.18 2.78
C GLY A 197 -6.13 -19.53 4.15
N ASN A 198 -5.61 -20.14 5.22
CA ASN A 198 -5.62 -19.56 6.55
C ASN A 198 -4.78 -18.29 6.63
N ALA A 199 -3.58 -18.28 6.05
CA ALA A 199 -2.72 -17.10 6.05
C ALA A 199 -3.33 -15.93 5.26
N ALA A 200 -4.00 -16.24 4.13
CA ALA A 200 -4.75 -15.23 3.36
C ALA A 200 -5.95 -14.71 4.15
N SER A 201 -6.69 -15.60 4.80
CA SER A 201 -7.84 -15.27 5.66
C SER A 201 -7.44 -14.33 6.80
N GLU A 202 -6.38 -14.63 7.54
CA GLU A 202 -5.88 -13.77 8.63
C GLU A 202 -5.54 -12.36 8.13
N LYS A 203 -4.90 -12.23 6.96
CA LYS A 203 -4.58 -10.93 6.37
C LYS A 203 -5.84 -10.18 5.92
N ILE A 204 -6.81 -10.87 5.31
CA ILE A 204 -8.08 -10.29 4.86
C ILE A 204 -8.88 -9.78 6.06
N PHE A 205 -9.05 -10.59 7.10
CA PHE A 205 -9.77 -10.17 8.30
C PHE A 205 -9.05 -9.05 9.04
N ARG A 206 -7.73 -9.08 9.11
CA ARG A 206 -6.97 -7.95 9.68
C ARG A 206 -7.22 -6.65 8.92
N LEU A 207 -7.39 -6.69 7.59
CA LEU A 207 -7.75 -5.53 6.79
C LEU A 207 -9.18 -5.08 7.08
N LEU A 208 -10.13 -6.03 7.08
CA LEU A 208 -11.56 -5.76 7.32
C LEU A 208 -11.84 -5.25 8.74
N ASP A 209 -11.10 -5.77 9.72
CA ASP A 209 -11.22 -5.40 11.14
C ASP A 209 -10.44 -4.11 11.47
N THR A 210 -9.73 -3.52 10.49
CA THR A 210 -9.05 -2.25 10.71
C THR A 210 -10.10 -1.18 10.99
N PRO A 211 -10.05 -0.53 12.18
CA PRO A 211 -11.05 0.47 12.53
C PRO A 211 -11.01 1.62 11.53
N VAL A 212 -12.13 1.90 10.91
CA VAL A 212 -12.33 3.13 10.14
C VAL A 212 -12.77 4.19 11.15
N ASN A 213 -12.01 5.29 11.26
CA ASN A 213 -12.35 6.43 12.11
C ASN A 213 -13.55 7.20 11.54
N ASP A 214 -14.70 6.55 11.41
CA ASP A 214 -15.92 7.10 10.80
C ASP A 214 -16.93 7.59 11.86
N HIS A 215 -16.49 7.70 13.12
CA HIS A 215 -17.35 8.21 14.21
C HIS A 215 -17.42 9.74 14.29
N LYS A 216 -16.80 10.44 13.32
CA LYS A 216 -16.88 11.89 13.25
C LYS A 216 -18.20 12.29 12.63
N GLU A 217 -19.03 13.02 13.37
CA GLU A 217 -20.38 13.38 12.92
C GLU A 217 -20.49 14.83 12.42
N LEU A 218 -19.51 15.67 12.77
CA LEU A 218 -19.56 17.10 12.46
C LEU A 218 -19.30 17.35 10.99
N GLU A 219 -20.19 18.08 10.35
CA GLU A 219 -20.05 18.56 8.96
C GLU A 219 -19.69 20.05 8.97
N ILE A 220 -18.80 20.46 8.07
CA ILE A 220 -18.46 21.87 7.81
C ILE A 220 -18.79 22.20 6.37
N THR A 221 -19.39 23.36 6.13
CA THR A 221 -19.82 23.83 4.81
C THR A 221 -18.86 24.82 4.18
N GLU A 222 -18.09 25.53 5.00
CA GLU A 222 -17.11 26.51 4.58
C GLU A 222 -16.06 26.68 5.67
N ILE A 223 -14.83 27.06 5.32
CA ILE A 223 -13.76 27.35 6.26
C ILE A 223 -13.37 28.82 6.08
N GLU A 224 -13.72 29.64 7.07
CA GLU A 224 -13.37 31.06 7.12
C GLU A 224 -12.22 31.32 8.10
N LYS A 225 -12.06 30.43 9.11
CA LYS A 225 -11.08 30.59 10.18
C LYS A 225 -10.35 29.29 10.47
N ILE A 226 -9.03 29.37 10.61
CA ILE A 226 -8.14 28.29 11.02
C ILE A 226 -7.43 28.70 12.30
N GLU A 227 -7.57 27.90 13.36
CA GLU A 227 -6.90 28.15 14.63
C GLU A 227 -6.08 26.94 15.06
N ILE A 228 -4.83 27.18 15.39
CA ILE A 228 -3.91 26.20 15.97
C ILE A 228 -3.43 26.75 17.31
N THR A 229 -3.62 25.99 18.39
CA THR A 229 -3.21 26.39 19.73
C THR A 229 -2.38 25.29 20.39
N ARG A 230 -1.12 25.61 20.69
CA ARG A 230 -0.15 24.73 21.34
C ARG A 230 -0.08 23.33 20.74
N LEU A 231 -0.11 23.24 19.42
CA LEU A 231 -0.09 21.98 18.70
C LEU A 231 1.29 21.33 18.79
N SER A 232 1.32 20.06 19.22
CA SER A 232 2.52 19.23 19.18
C SER A 232 2.16 17.89 18.51
N PHE A 233 3.03 17.44 17.61
CA PHE A 233 2.83 16.23 16.85
C PHE A 233 4.15 15.54 16.51
N GLY A 234 4.13 14.20 16.45
CA GLY A 234 5.25 13.37 16.02
C GLY A 234 4.81 12.15 15.25
N TYR A 235 5.68 11.65 14.41
CA TYR A 235 5.57 10.33 13.79
C TYR A 235 6.20 9.32 14.74
N ASP A 236 5.46 8.31 15.17
CA ASP A 236 5.89 7.31 16.15
C ASP A 236 6.50 7.96 17.43
N GLU A 237 7.78 7.79 17.69
CA GLU A 237 8.48 8.35 18.85
C GLU A 237 9.17 9.71 18.57
N GLU A 238 9.21 10.16 17.31
CA GLU A 238 9.92 11.39 16.92
C GLU A 238 8.96 12.59 16.87
N ILE A 239 9.17 13.57 17.79
CA ILE A 239 8.36 14.80 17.83
C ILE A 239 8.86 15.77 16.75
N VAL A 240 7.99 16.05 15.77
CA VAL A 240 8.27 16.92 14.62
C VAL A 240 7.77 18.36 14.86
N LEU A 241 6.59 18.53 15.43
CA LEU A 241 6.03 19.85 15.76
C LEU A 241 5.95 20.03 17.28
N LYS A 242 6.32 21.21 17.76
CA LYS A 242 6.49 21.53 19.19
C LYS A 242 5.83 22.85 19.51
N ASP A 243 4.68 22.80 20.21
CA ASP A 243 4.01 24.00 20.75
C ASP A 243 3.72 25.07 19.69
N VAL A 244 3.19 24.67 18.53
CA VAL A 244 2.86 25.57 17.42
C VAL A 244 1.52 26.24 17.69
N SER A 245 1.47 27.57 17.55
CA SER A 245 0.22 28.36 17.64
C SER A 245 0.17 29.37 16.50
N LEU A 246 -0.89 29.35 15.70
CA LEU A 246 -1.15 30.29 14.62
C LEU A 246 -2.65 30.46 14.40
N GLU A 247 -3.02 31.57 13.79
CA GLU A 247 -4.40 31.92 13.46
C GLU A 247 -4.47 32.50 12.05
N ILE A 248 -5.48 32.07 11.27
CA ILE A 248 -5.83 32.63 9.96
C ILE A 248 -7.34 32.87 10.00
N ASP A 249 -7.77 34.12 9.90
CA ASP A 249 -9.16 34.55 10.11
C ASP A 249 -9.77 35.32 8.94
N GLU A 250 -9.05 35.47 7.85
CA GLU A 250 -9.49 36.15 6.65
C GLU A 250 -8.95 35.51 5.38
N PRO A 251 -9.62 35.67 4.21
CA PRO A 251 -9.04 35.30 2.93
C PRO A 251 -7.68 35.98 2.70
N GLY A 252 -6.80 35.30 2.01
CA GLY A 252 -5.46 35.80 1.75
C GLY A 252 -4.46 34.70 1.42
N ILE A 253 -3.27 35.11 1.03
CA ILE A 253 -2.15 34.19 0.80
C ILE A 253 -1.24 34.23 2.04
N TYR A 254 -1.03 33.08 2.65
CA TYR A 254 -0.23 32.87 3.86
C TYR A 254 0.97 32.00 3.55
N GLY A 255 2.16 32.55 3.74
CA GLY A 255 3.40 31.81 3.51
C GLY A 255 3.79 30.94 4.71
N VAL A 256 4.25 29.74 4.47
CA VAL A 256 4.88 28.89 5.48
C VAL A 256 6.30 28.61 5.03
N VAL A 257 7.27 29.19 5.75
CA VAL A 257 8.69 29.19 5.38
C VAL A 257 9.57 28.60 6.48
N GLY A 258 10.76 28.14 6.12
CA GLY A 258 11.73 27.55 7.05
C GLY A 258 12.65 26.56 6.36
N SER A 259 13.67 26.11 7.06
CA SER A 259 14.63 25.10 6.57
C SER A 259 13.95 23.76 6.24
N SER A 260 14.61 22.91 5.45
CA SER A 260 14.13 21.54 5.21
C SER A 260 14.05 20.78 6.54
N GLY A 261 12.99 20.00 6.72
CA GLY A 261 12.76 19.26 7.98
C GLY A 261 12.21 20.10 9.13
N SER A 262 11.87 21.40 8.93
CA SER A 262 11.31 22.25 10.01
C SER A 262 9.84 21.94 10.37
N GLY A 263 9.16 21.02 9.68
CA GLY A 263 7.78 20.62 9.98
C GLY A 263 6.71 21.21 9.06
N LYS A 264 7.05 21.93 7.98
CA LYS A 264 6.11 22.62 7.06
C LYS A 264 5.10 21.66 6.41
N SER A 265 5.57 20.59 5.78
CA SER A 265 4.67 19.61 5.15
C SER A 265 3.88 18.80 6.19
N THR A 266 4.39 18.69 7.44
CA THR A 266 3.67 18.06 8.54
C THR A 266 2.47 18.91 8.95
N ILE A 267 2.62 20.24 9.04
CA ILE A 267 1.48 21.12 9.35
C ILE A 267 0.42 21.06 8.24
N ALA A 268 0.82 20.98 6.95
CA ALA A 268 -0.11 20.81 5.84
C ALA A 268 -0.94 19.51 5.98
N LYS A 269 -0.29 18.40 6.30
CA LYS A 269 -0.96 17.10 6.50
C LYS A 269 -1.92 17.12 7.71
N LEU A 270 -1.58 17.82 8.77
CA LEU A 270 -2.47 18.00 9.92
C LEU A 270 -3.69 18.86 9.56
N LEU A 271 -3.49 19.93 8.79
CA LEU A 271 -4.58 20.75 8.26
C LEU A 271 -5.50 19.95 7.33
N MET A 272 -4.98 18.99 6.58
CA MET A 272 -5.79 18.04 5.80
C MET A 272 -6.54 17.00 6.65
N GLY A 273 -6.32 16.97 7.98
CA GLY A 273 -6.94 16.00 8.87
C GLY A 273 -6.44 14.56 8.67
N TYR A 274 -5.22 14.38 8.15
CA TYR A 274 -4.64 13.04 7.95
C TYR A 274 -4.25 12.36 9.27
N TYR A 275 -4.03 13.15 10.33
CA TYR A 275 -3.63 12.66 11.64
C TYR A 275 -4.50 13.28 12.74
N ASP A 276 -4.98 12.45 13.66
CA ASP A 276 -5.80 12.84 14.80
C ASP A 276 -5.04 12.75 16.15
N ASN A 277 -3.85 12.14 16.14
CA ASN A 277 -3.04 11.84 17.33
C ASN A 277 -2.06 12.98 17.69
N TYR A 278 -2.54 14.23 17.69
CA TYR A 278 -1.77 15.40 18.11
C TYR A 278 -2.20 15.89 19.50
N GLN A 279 -1.31 16.65 20.17
CA GLN A 279 -1.60 17.38 21.38
C GLN A 279 -1.88 18.84 21.06
N GLY A 280 -2.74 19.51 21.82
CA GLY A 280 -3.18 20.86 21.54
C GLY A 280 -4.53 20.91 20.81
N VAL A 281 -4.82 22.04 20.17
CA VAL A 281 -6.07 22.28 19.45
C VAL A 281 -5.79 22.68 18.01
N LEU A 282 -6.45 22.03 17.06
CA LEU A 282 -6.56 22.41 15.66
C LEU A 282 -8.05 22.50 15.34
N SER A 283 -8.52 23.68 14.94
CA SER A 283 -9.95 23.92 14.69
C SER A 283 -10.19 24.73 13.41
N TYR A 284 -11.33 24.48 12.79
CA TYR A 284 -11.93 25.26 11.72
C TYR A 284 -13.22 25.89 12.19
N ASN A 285 -13.32 27.21 12.13
CA ASN A 285 -14.47 27.98 12.64
C ASN A 285 -14.85 27.58 14.09
N GLY A 286 -13.85 27.30 14.95
CA GLY A 286 -14.04 26.86 16.34
C GLY A 286 -14.36 25.36 16.50
N ASN A 287 -14.53 24.60 15.42
CA ASN A 287 -14.78 23.16 15.44
C ASN A 287 -13.47 22.39 15.36
N GLN A 288 -13.22 21.46 16.29
CA GLN A 288 -12.00 20.67 16.28
C GLN A 288 -11.95 19.73 15.09
N VAL A 289 -10.84 19.69 14.36
CA VAL A 289 -10.65 18.90 13.13
C VAL A 289 -10.81 17.40 13.37
N ASN A 290 -10.41 16.90 14.54
CA ASN A 290 -10.59 15.50 14.92
C ASN A 290 -12.06 15.08 15.12
N GLN A 291 -13.02 16.01 15.15
CA GLN A 291 -14.46 15.77 15.23
C GLN A 291 -15.18 15.93 13.87
N VAL A 292 -14.50 16.54 12.89
CA VAL A 292 -15.08 16.81 11.57
C VAL A 292 -15.02 15.55 10.71
N LYS A 293 -16.11 15.21 10.03
CA LYS A 293 -16.15 14.14 9.01
C LYS A 293 -15.11 14.40 7.94
N HIS A 294 -14.27 13.41 7.65
CA HIS A 294 -13.20 13.56 6.67
C HIS A 294 -13.72 13.94 5.27
N GLN A 295 -14.85 13.34 4.84
CA GLN A 295 -15.49 13.70 3.56
C GLN A 295 -15.96 15.15 3.50
N SER A 296 -16.48 15.70 4.62
CA SER A 296 -16.88 17.10 4.70
C SER A 296 -15.66 18.03 4.65
N LEU A 297 -14.59 17.64 5.34
CA LEU A 297 -13.33 18.39 5.34
C LEU A 297 -12.71 18.44 3.93
N MET A 298 -12.67 17.29 3.22
CA MET A 298 -12.10 17.22 1.87
C MET A 298 -12.87 18.05 0.83
N LYS A 299 -14.14 18.39 1.07
CA LYS A 299 -14.90 19.33 0.25
C LYS A 299 -14.53 20.79 0.47
N GLN A 300 -13.82 21.10 1.54
CA GLN A 300 -13.49 22.47 1.93
C GLN A 300 -12.00 22.78 1.84
N ILE A 301 -11.15 21.78 1.69
CA ILE A 301 -9.71 21.95 1.66
C ILE A 301 -9.07 21.12 0.55
N THR A 302 -8.21 21.73 -0.24
CA THR A 302 -7.48 21.07 -1.33
C THR A 302 -5.99 21.27 -1.13
N MET A 303 -5.21 20.17 -1.28
CA MET A 303 -3.76 20.24 -1.27
C MET A 303 -3.18 19.88 -2.64
N VAL A 304 -2.28 20.72 -3.13
CA VAL A 304 -1.48 20.49 -4.32
C VAL A 304 -0.04 20.21 -3.88
N GLU A 305 0.40 18.97 -4.07
CA GLU A 305 1.72 18.51 -3.65
C GLU A 305 2.80 18.84 -4.69
N HIS A 306 4.04 18.79 -4.26
CA HIS A 306 5.23 18.93 -5.12
C HIS A 306 5.27 17.97 -6.30
N ASN A 307 4.91 16.71 -6.08
CA ASN A 307 4.84 15.66 -7.11
C ASN A 307 3.39 15.17 -7.26
N PRO A 308 2.55 15.88 -8.03
CA PRO A 308 1.15 15.49 -8.15
C PRO A 308 1.00 14.17 -8.89
N TYR A 309 0.11 13.32 -8.42
CA TYR A 309 -0.23 12.10 -9.13
C TYR A 309 -1.19 12.40 -10.29
N ILE A 310 -0.78 12.02 -11.49
CA ILE A 310 -1.56 12.14 -12.72
C ILE A 310 -1.96 10.73 -13.15
N PHE A 311 -3.26 10.49 -13.28
CA PHE A 311 -3.80 9.18 -13.65
C PHE A 311 -3.67 8.94 -15.15
N ALA A 312 -3.43 7.67 -15.53
CA ALA A 312 -3.56 7.25 -16.92
C ALA A 312 -5.01 7.39 -17.39
N GLY A 313 -5.21 7.84 -18.63
CA GLY A 313 -6.53 8.06 -19.19
C GLY A 313 -6.54 9.27 -20.10
N THR A 314 -7.49 10.19 -19.92
CA THR A 314 -7.58 11.42 -20.72
C THR A 314 -7.41 12.67 -19.85
N VAL A 315 -7.21 13.82 -20.46
CA VAL A 315 -7.24 15.11 -19.77
C VAL A 315 -8.59 15.30 -19.07
N ARG A 316 -9.68 14.98 -19.75
CA ARG A 316 -11.05 14.99 -19.22
C ARG A 316 -11.16 14.16 -17.94
N SER A 317 -10.75 12.90 -17.98
CA SER A 317 -10.83 12.01 -16.81
C SER A 317 -10.06 12.55 -15.61
N ASN A 318 -8.86 13.11 -15.83
CA ASN A 318 -8.07 13.72 -14.77
C ASN A 318 -8.70 15.02 -14.21
N LEU A 319 -9.40 15.79 -15.02
CA LEU A 319 -10.10 16.99 -14.56
C LEU A 319 -11.40 16.65 -13.81
N SER A 320 -12.10 15.59 -14.22
CA SER A 320 -13.31 15.09 -13.54
C SER A 320 -13.02 14.63 -12.11
N ASP A 321 -11.80 14.20 -11.80
CA ASP A 321 -11.38 13.91 -10.40
C ASP A 321 -11.54 15.13 -9.47
N GLY A 322 -11.51 16.35 -10.00
CA GLY A 322 -11.78 17.57 -9.24
C GLY A 322 -13.27 17.87 -9.11
N ASN A 323 -14.06 17.61 -10.16
CA ASN A 323 -15.51 17.81 -10.17
C ASN A 323 -16.16 16.96 -11.27
N ASP A 324 -16.88 15.91 -10.87
CA ASP A 324 -17.55 14.97 -11.77
C ASP A 324 -18.68 15.58 -12.61
N ASN A 325 -19.25 16.69 -12.15
CA ASN A 325 -20.38 17.36 -12.80
C ASN A 325 -19.97 18.60 -13.60
N CYS A 326 -18.70 18.71 -13.97
CA CYS A 326 -18.16 19.87 -14.66
C CYS A 326 -18.34 19.78 -16.17
N ASP A 327 -18.91 20.83 -16.77
CA ASP A 327 -19.06 20.93 -18.23
C ASP A 327 -17.72 21.16 -18.93
N ASP A 328 -17.61 20.70 -20.17
CA ASP A 328 -16.43 20.88 -21.04
C ASP A 328 -15.96 22.34 -21.13
N SER A 329 -16.91 23.27 -21.16
CA SER A 329 -16.60 24.70 -21.22
C SER A 329 -15.84 25.20 -20.01
N ILE A 330 -16.18 24.72 -18.80
CA ILE A 330 -15.50 25.07 -17.55
C ILE A 330 -14.11 24.40 -17.48
N MET A 331 -14.00 23.13 -17.90
CA MET A 331 -12.72 22.42 -18.01
C MET A 331 -11.74 23.17 -18.93
N ILE A 332 -12.24 23.62 -20.10
CA ILE A 332 -11.43 24.38 -21.06
C ILE A 332 -11.04 25.75 -20.47
N GLU A 333 -11.94 26.43 -19.77
CA GLU A 333 -11.63 27.71 -19.13
C GLU A 333 -10.52 27.55 -18.09
N VAL A 334 -10.60 26.53 -17.25
CA VAL A 334 -9.58 26.26 -16.23
C VAL A 334 -8.24 25.89 -16.88
N LEU A 335 -8.25 25.08 -17.95
CA LEU A 335 -7.02 24.77 -18.71
C LEU A 335 -6.40 26.03 -19.35
N LYS A 336 -7.23 27.02 -19.77
CA LYS A 336 -6.74 28.32 -20.24
C LYS A 336 -6.11 29.13 -19.10
N LYS A 337 -6.71 29.14 -17.89
CA LYS A 337 -6.16 29.83 -16.71
C LYS A 337 -4.75 29.31 -16.36
N VAL A 338 -4.52 28.00 -16.47
CA VAL A 338 -3.19 27.40 -16.23
C VAL A 338 -2.31 27.31 -17.49
N ASN A 339 -2.67 27.95 -18.57
CA ASN A 339 -1.95 27.96 -19.86
C ASN A 339 -1.63 26.55 -20.41
N LEU A 340 -2.57 25.61 -20.32
CA LEU A 340 -2.43 24.26 -20.86
C LEU A 340 -3.35 24.00 -22.06
N TRP A 341 -4.39 24.81 -22.29
CA TRP A 341 -5.37 24.55 -23.34
C TRP A 341 -4.71 24.50 -24.72
N ASN A 342 -3.87 25.47 -25.07
CA ASN A 342 -3.23 25.51 -26.39
C ASN A 342 -2.39 24.27 -26.69
N TYR A 343 -1.81 23.65 -25.67
CA TYR A 343 -1.06 22.40 -25.83
C TYR A 343 -1.99 21.23 -26.13
N PHE A 344 -3.08 21.07 -25.41
CA PHE A 344 -4.01 19.97 -25.61
C PHE A 344 -4.91 20.14 -26.83
N ASP A 345 -5.34 21.37 -27.15
CA ASP A 345 -6.13 21.67 -28.33
C ASP A 345 -5.42 21.28 -29.63
N GLY A 346 -4.10 21.42 -29.67
CA GLY A 346 -3.26 20.98 -30.78
C GLY A 346 -3.11 19.46 -30.93
N VAL A 347 -3.57 18.67 -29.95
CA VAL A 347 -3.50 17.19 -29.98
C VAL A 347 -4.90 16.60 -30.16
N ASN A 348 -5.72 16.55 -29.11
CA ASN A 348 -7.09 16.03 -29.14
C ASN A 348 -7.98 16.71 -28.07
N GLY A 349 -7.65 17.92 -27.64
CA GLY A 349 -8.38 18.67 -26.62
C GLY A 349 -8.48 17.93 -25.28
N LEU A 350 -9.71 17.89 -24.73
CA LEU A 350 -9.99 17.20 -23.47
C LEU A 350 -9.80 15.67 -23.55
N ASP A 351 -9.87 15.10 -24.75
CA ASP A 351 -9.74 13.66 -24.97
C ASP A 351 -8.28 13.26 -25.33
N SER A 352 -7.32 14.19 -25.16
CA SER A 352 -5.89 13.87 -25.25
C SER A 352 -5.49 12.82 -24.23
N GLU A 353 -4.80 11.78 -24.68
CA GLU A 353 -4.35 10.67 -23.85
C GLU A 353 -3.22 11.08 -22.91
N ILE A 354 -3.30 10.61 -21.68
CA ILE A 354 -2.28 10.75 -20.63
C ILE A 354 -1.79 9.36 -20.26
N GLU A 355 -0.48 9.13 -20.40
CA GLU A 355 0.16 7.90 -20.02
C GLU A 355 0.22 7.73 -18.48
N GLU A 356 0.55 6.52 -18.05
CA GLU A 356 0.74 6.21 -16.62
C GLU A 356 1.68 7.23 -15.96
N ARG A 357 1.22 7.83 -14.84
CA ARG A 357 1.91 8.91 -14.11
C ARG A 357 2.21 10.16 -14.96
N GLY A 358 1.48 10.34 -16.05
CA GLY A 358 1.67 11.47 -16.95
C GLY A 358 3.04 11.48 -17.63
N ASN A 359 3.63 10.31 -17.97
CA ASN A 359 4.99 10.22 -18.52
C ASN A 359 5.19 10.98 -19.84
N ASN A 360 4.10 11.25 -20.57
CA ASN A 360 4.08 12.07 -21.77
C ASN A 360 3.96 13.58 -21.50
N LEU A 361 3.93 14.01 -20.23
CA LEU A 361 3.87 15.43 -19.84
C LEU A 361 5.17 15.88 -19.16
N SER A 362 5.57 17.13 -19.40
CA SER A 362 6.66 17.76 -18.65
C SER A 362 6.29 17.97 -17.18
N GLY A 363 7.28 18.17 -16.30
CA GLY A 363 7.04 18.46 -14.88
C GLY A 363 6.10 19.66 -14.66
N GLY A 364 6.36 20.76 -15.40
CA GLY A 364 5.49 21.95 -15.34
C GLY A 364 4.08 21.71 -15.86
N GLN A 365 3.91 20.87 -16.91
CA GLN A 365 2.58 20.49 -17.42
C GLN A 365 1.81 19.63 -16.40
N LYS A 366 2.46 18.67 -15.74
CA LYS A 366 1.84 17.87 -14.66
C LYS A 366 1.36 18.75 -13.53
N GLN A 367 2.21 19.67 -13.09
CA GLN A 367 1.88 20.59 -12.01
C GLN A 367 0.71 21.49 -12.37
N ARG A 368 0.72 22.09 -13.56
CA ARG A 368 -0.38 22.93 -14.06
C ARG A 368 -1.68 22.15 -14.22
N LEU A 369 -1.64 20.89 -14.68
CA LEU A 369 -2.82 20.03 -14.76
C LEU A 369 -3.38 19.70 -13.36
N SER A 370 -2.51 19.46 -12.37
CA SER A 370 -2.92 19.25 -10.98
C SER A 370 -3.60 20.50 -10.39
N ILE A 371 -3.08 21.69 -10.70
CA ILE A 371 -3.68 22.95 -10.28
C ILE A 371 -5.03 23.17 -10.97
N ALA A 372 -5.15 22.83 -12.28
CA ALA A 372 -6.43 22.87 -12.98
C ALA A 372 -7.49 21.99 -12.28
N ARG A 373 -7.10 20.78 -11.87
CA ARG A 373 -7.96 19.88 -11.09
C ARG A 373 -8.34 20.49 -9.73
N ALA A 374 -7.38 21.11 -9.04
CA ALA A 374 -7.64 21.80 -7.77
C ALA A 374 -8.62 22.98 -7.93
N LEU A 375 -8.51 23.76 -9.00
CA LEU A 375 -9.43 24.87 -9.30
C LEU A 375 -10.87 24.38 -9.55
N LEU A 376 -11.04 23.22 -10.20
CA LEU A 376 -12.36 22.63 -10.42
C LEU A 376 -13.00 22.09 -9.14
N HIS A 377 -12.20 21.72 -8.16
CA HIS A 377 -12.69 21.29 -6.86
C HIS A 377 -13.28 22.46 -6.04
N ASP A 378 -12.85 23.68 -6.28
CA ASP A 378 -13.38 24.95 -5.76
C ASP A 378 -13.62 24.97 -4.24
N THR A 379 -12.58 24.73 -3.46
CA THR A 379 -12.65 24.68 -2.00
C THR A 379 -12.41 26.04 -1.34
N SER A 380 -12.74 26.16 -0.05
CA SER A 380 -12.50 27.38 0.74
C SER A 380 -11.02 27.58 1.05
N VAL A 381 -10.27 26.49 1.21
CA VAL A 381 -8.85 26.50 1.58
C VAL A 381 -8.02 25.74 0.56
N TYR A 382 -6.92 26.35 0.12
CA TYR A 382 -5.92 25.72 -0.74
C TYR A 382 -4.59 25.64 -0.05
N ILE A 383 -3.93 24.49 -0.09
CA ILE A 383 -2.57 24.29 0.40
C ILE A 383 -1.68 23.93 -0.78
N PHE A 384 -0.69 24.75 -1.07
CA PHE A 384 0.33 24.48 -2.07
C PHE A 384 1.62 24.07 -1.36
N ASP A 385 1.91 22.76 -1.33
CA ASP A 385 3.11 22.22 -0.68
C ASP A 385 4.23 22.07 -1.71
N GLU A 386 5.11 23.08 -1.76
CA GLU A 386 6.22 23.18 -2.72
C GLU A 386 5.78 23.02 -4.20
N ALA A 387 4.56 23.45 -4.52
CA ALA A 387 3.95 23.23 -5.83
C ALA A 387 4.66 23.94 -7.00
N THR A 388 5.58 24.86 -6.73
CA THR A 388 6.40 25.56 -7.73
C THR A 388 7.86 25.10 -7.77
N SER A 389 8.22 24.09 -6.99
CA SER A 389 9.59 23.57 -6.96
C SER A 389 9.85 22.65 -8.18
N ASN A 390 11.09 22.69 -8.70
CA ASN A 390 11.57 21.86 -9.82
C ASN A 390 10.78 21.99 -11.15
N ILE A 391 10.12 23.11 -11.37
CA ILE A 391 9.49 23.44 -12.64
C ILE A 391 10.22 24.62 -13.32
N ASP A 392 9.97 24.81 -14.59
CA ASP A 392 10.51 25.94 -15.36
C ASP A 392 9.91 27.27 -14.89
N ILE A 393 10.66 28.36 -15.12
CA ILE A 393 10.29 29.72 -14.67
C ILE A 393 8.94 30.16 -15.25
N GLU A 394 8.67 29.82 -16.51
CA GLU A 394 7.41 30.18 -17.17
C GLU A 394 6.21 29.51 -16.47
N SER A 395 6.33 28.21 -16.17
CA SER A 395 5.30 27.46 -15.41
C SER A 395 5.11 28.04 -14.00
N GLU A 396 6.19 28.44 -13.31
CA GLU A 396 6.12 29.04 -12.00
C GLU A 396 5.36 30.39 -12.02
N GLU A 397 5.66 31.26 -12.99
CA GLU A 397 4.96 32.53 -13.14
C GLU A 397 3.44 32.36 -13.39
N ILE A 398 3.08 31.37 -14.22
CA ILE A 398 1.67 31.04 -14.48
C ILE A 398 0.97 30.60 -13.20
N ILE A 399 1.58 29.70 -12.45
CA ILE A 399 1.04 29.16 -11.21
C ILE A 399 0.88 30.29 -10.17
N MET A 400 1.89 31.13 -10.01
CA MET A 400 1.82 32.25 -9.07
C MET A 400 0.74 33.26 -9.43
N LYS A 401 0.51 33.53 -10.73
CA LYS A 401 -0.62 34.37 -11.18
C LYS A 401 -1.98 33.76 -10.81
N VAL A 402 -2.13 32.44 -10.95
CA VAL A 402 -3.35 31.73 -10.56
C VAL A 402 -3.57 31.83 -9.05
N ILE A 403 -2.53 31.61 -8.24
CA ILE A 403 -2.58 31.74 -6.78
C ILE A 403 -2.96 33.17 -6.37
N GLU A 404 -2.39 34.17 -7.01
CA GLU A 404 -2.68 35.58 -6.72
C GLU A 404 -4.15 35.94 -6.98
N GLN A 405 -4.79 35.33 -7.99
CA GLN A 405 -6.23 35.57 -8.29
C GLN A 405 -7.16 34.99 -7.20
N MET A 406 -6.69 34.09 -6.35
CA MET A 406 -7.50 33.52 -5.27
C MET A 406 -7.44 34.36 -3.97
N ARG A 407 -6.55 35.37 -3.91
CA ARG A 407 -6.20 36.13 -2.70
C ARG A 407 -7.39 36.68 -1.94
N ASP A 408 -8.38 37.22 -2.66
CA ASP A 408 -9.47 37.98 -2.03
C ASP A 408 -10.67 37.10 -1.63
N GLU A 409 -10.72 35.88 -2.12
CA GLU A 409 -11.86 35.00 -1.93
C GLU A 409 -11.55 33.73 -1.13
N LYS A 410 -10.29 33.29 -1.13
CA LYS A 410 -9.87 32.01 -0.57
C LYS A 410 -8.77 32.15 0.46
N ILE A 411 -8.68 31.21 1.40
CA ILE A 411 -7.51 31.04 2.24
C ILE A 411 -6.50 30.18 1.48
N VAL A 412 -5.33 30.75 1.17
CA VAL A 412 -4.26 30.06 0.46
C VAL A 412 -3.04 29.94 1.36
N ILE A 413 -2.63 28.70 1.65
CA ILE A 413 -1.41 28.40 2.40
C ILE A 413 -0.35 27.96 1.41
N LEU A 414 0.70 28.77 1.29
CA LEU A 414 1.81 28.56 0.36
C LEU A 414 3.05 28.12 1.13
N ILE A 415 3.37 26.84 1.05
CA ILE A 415 4.63 26.30 1.58
C ILE A 415 5.66 26.38 0.47
N SER A 416 6.71 27.16 0.70
CA SER A 416 7.75 27.37 -0.31
C SER A 416 9.12 27.45 0.34
N HIS A 417 10.11 26.87 -0.37
CA HIS A 417 11.52 27.13 -0.13
C HIS A 417 12.02 28.36 -0.90
N ARG A 418 11.25 28.85 -1.88
CA ARG A 418 11.57 30.05 -2.65
C ARG A 418 10.92 31.26 -2.01
N LEU A 419 11.71 32.10 -1.43
CA LEU A 419 11.21 33.27 -0.68
C LEU A 419 10.61 34.35 -1.59
N ALA A 420 11.03 34.43 -2.84
CA ALA A 420 10.39 35.30 -3.84
C ALA A 420 8.89 35.04 -3.97
N SER A 421 8.47 33.77 -3.86
CA SER A 421 7.06 33.37 -3.95
C SER A 421 6.22 33.84 -2.76
N VAL A 422 6.85 34.13 -1.60
CA VAL A 422 6.16 34.50 -0.35
C VAL A 422 6.35 35.97 0.05
N GLU A 423 7.08 36.76 -0.72
CA GLU A 423 7.30 38.19 -0.43
C GLU A 423 6.00 38.99 -0.38
N ASN A 424 5.03 38.63 -1.24
CA ASN A 424 3.74 39.31 -1.34
C ASN A 424 2.63 38.66 -0.49
N CYS A 425 2.95 37.67 0.33
CA CYS A 425 1.96 37.05 1.23
C CYS A 425 1.47 38.05 2.28
N LYS A 426 0.21 37.92 2.68
CA LYS A 426 -0.41 38.73 3.74
C LYS A 426 0.33 38.54 5.06
N CYS A 427 0.69 37.29 5.37
CA CYS A 427 1.49 36.92 6.52
C CYS A 427 2.35 35.71 6.19
N ASN A 428 3.58 35.69 6.70
CA ASN A 428 4.48 34.56 6.63
C ASN A 428 4.70 33.96 8.01
N TYR A 429 4.55 32.66 8.16
CA TYR A 429 4.84 31.88 9.36
C TYR A 429 6.21 31.21 9.21
N VAL A 430 7.15 31.54 10.10
CA VAL A 430 8.54 31.09 10.04
C VAL A 430 8.74 29.91 10.97
N PHE A 431 9.05 28.74 10.40
CA PHE A 431 9.28 27.50 11.13
C PHE A 431 10.76 27.16 11.24
N SER A 432 11.19 26.82 12.46
CA SER A 432 12.53 26.29 12.74
C SER A 432 12.45 25.16 13.76
N GLN A 433 13.09 24.02 13.47
CA GLN A 433 13.17 22.86 14.35
C GLN A 433 11.83 22.40 14.97
N GLY A 434 10.76 22.48 14.18
CA GLY A 434 9.41 22.12 14.60
C GLY A 434 8.65 23.17 15.40
N ARG A 435 9.18 24.39 15.53
CA ARG A 435 8.55 25.51 16.25
C ARG A 435 8.21 26.66 15.31
N LEU A 436 7.14 27.37 15.60
CA LEU A 436 6.87 28.67 15.00
C LEU A 436 7.69 29.72 15.75
N ILE A 437 8.67 30.29 15.07
CA ILE A 437 9.63 31.26 15.67
C ILE A 437 9.34 32.71 15.32
N GLY A 438 8.39 32.97 14.44
CA GLY A 438 7.95 34.30 14.08
C GLY A 438 6.87 34.27 13.01
N TRP A 439 6.12 35.36 12.96
CA TRP A 439 5.08 35.57 11.94
C TRP A 439 4.94 37.07 11.64
N GLY A 440 4.50 37.39 10.43
CA GLY A 440 4.31 38.74 9.97
C GLY A 440 4.51 38.91 8.47
N ASN A 441 4.38 40.11 7.94
CA ASN A 441 4.66 40.37 6.54
C ASN A 441 6.19 40.37 6.27
N HIS A 442 6.57 40.28 4.98
CA HIS A 442 7.98 40.24 4.59
C HIS A 442 8.82 41.37 5.19
N LYS A 443 8.30 42.60 5.18
CA LYS A 443 9.04 43.78 5.69
C LYS A 443 9.25 43.74 7.21
N GLU A 444 8.28 43.25 7.95
CA GLU A 444 8.37 43.09 9.41
C GLU A 444 9.37 41.99 9.77
N LEU A 445 9.31 40.82 9.10
CA LEU A 445 10.23 39.71 9.34
C LEU A 445 11.68 40.06 8.96
N MET A 446 11.87 40.79 7.88
CA MET A 446 13.20 41.32 7.49
C MET A 446 13.81 42.31 8.50
N ARG A 447 13.00 42.87 9.39
CA ARG A 447 13.50 43.77 10.45
C ARG A 447 13.75 43.07 11.78
N ASN A 448 12.91 42.07 12.09
CA ASN A 448 12.78 41.58 13.47
C ASN A 448 13.12 40.10 13.62
N ASN A 449 13.23 39.29 12.54
CA ASN A 449 13.45 37.86 12.63
C ASN A 449 14.81 37.47 11.99
N PRO A 450 15.85 37.17 12.79
CA PRO A 450 17.18 36.83 12.28
C PRO A 450 17.19 35.59 11.38
N GLU A 451 16.43 34.56 11.74
CA GLU A 451 16.36 33.28 10.94
C GLU A 451 15.69 33.53 9.58
N TYR A 452 14.66 34.39 9.53
CA TYR A 452 14.06 34.76 8.24
C TYR A 452 15.04 35.55 7.36
N ILE A 453 15.81 36.48 7.94
CA ILE A 453 16.83 37.24 7.24
C ILE A 453 17.91 36.30 6.68
N GLU A 454 18.37 35.36 7.48
CA GLU A 454 19.35 34.33 7.06
C GLU A 454 18.83 33.49 5.89
N LEU A 455 17.59 33.02 5.96
CA LEU A 455 16.95 32.29 4.88
C LEU A 455 16.90 33.10 3.57
N VAL A 456 16.49 34.38 3.65
CA VAL A 456 16.44 35.28 2.49
C VAL A 456 17.82 35.50 1.89
N ASN A 457 18.84 35.77 2.73
CA ASN A 457 20.19 36.03 2.26
C ASN A 457 20.81 34.78 1.62
N THR A 458 20.66 33.63 2.24
CA THR A 458 21.16 32.33 1.69
C THR A 458 20.54 32.06 0.34
N GLN A 459 19.25 32.29 0.17
CA GLN A 459 18.60 32.04 -1.12
C GLN A 459 19.06 33.04 -2.19
N LYS A 460 19.18 34.32 -1.88
CA LYS A 460 19.72 35.33 -2.80
C LYS A 460 21.16 35.03 -3.23
N GLU A 461 21.96 34.47 -2.34
CA GLU A 461 23.32 34.03 -2.67
C GLU A 461 23.27 32.88 -3.69
N ILE A 462 22.41 31.84 -3.50
CA ILE A 462 22.26 30.72 -4.41
C ILE A 462 21.78 31.18 -5.78
N GLU A 463 20.81 32.08 -5.86
CA GLU A 463 20.27 32.62 -7.10
C GLU A 463 21.33 33.42 -7.86
N ASN A 464 22.13 34.22 -7.18
CA ASN A 464 23.24 34.99 -7.76
C ASN A 464 24.35 34.07 -8.28
N TYR A 465 24.70 32.98 -7.60
CA TYR A 465 25.66 31.97 -8.08
C TYR A 465 25.15 31.24 -9.33
N GLY A 466 23.88 30.88 -9.37
CA GLY A 466 23.24 30.23 -10.52
C GLY A 466 23.16 31.15 -11.75
N GLY A 467 22.88 32.43 -11.56
CA GLY A 467 22.88 33.45 -12.62
C GLY A 467 24.25 33.72 -13.25
N GLN A 468 25.33 33.71 -12.45
CA GLN A 468 26.70 33.88 -12.95
C GLN A 468 27.24 32.62 -13.70
N ALA A 469 26.74 31.43 -13.39
CA ALA A 469 27.13 30.21 -14.09
C ALA A 469 26.54 30.17 -15.52
N ASN A 470 25.31 30.64 -15.69
CA ASN A 470 24.67 30.71 -17.02
C ASN A 470 25.24 31.81 -17.92
N ALA A 471 25.71 32.93 -17.36
CA ALA A 471 26.33 34.01 -18.13
C ALA A 471 27.78 33.75 -18.61
N LYS A 472 28.40 32.64 -18.15
CA LYS A 472 29.74 32.20 -18.63
C LYS A 472 29.70 31.08 -19.67
N THR A 473 28.51 30.62 -20.04
CA THR A 473 28.28 29.55 -21.01
C THR A 473 27.61 30.02 -22.31
N GLU A 474 27.32 31.32 -22.46
CA GLU A 474 27.06 32.03 -23.72
C GLU A 474 28.37 32.74 -24.16
#